data_5036bfc3c45b6b4e5c1ca0509734ac65
#
_entry.id   5036bfc3c45b6b4e5c1ca0509734ac65
#
_cell.length_a   1.000
_cell.length_b   1.000
_cell.length_c   1.000
_cell.angle_alpha   90.00
_cell.angle_beta   90.00
_cell.angle_gamma   90.00
#
_symmetry.space_group_name_H-M   'P 1'
#
loop_
_entity.id
_entity.type
_entity.pdbx_description
1 polymer ?
#
loop_
_entity_poly.entity_id
_entity_poly.type
_entity_poly.pdbx_seq_one_letter_code
_entity_poly.pdbx_strand_id
1 'polypeptide(L)'
;MGNTFDAAVVNRVVEGLAQSHQKLLLDLEALTDEMVRLPSLLEGWTVGHVLAHITQQGDSIRRIFLAAEQGQIIDQYEGGMSERVAAIEGAALRSAKEHVADVRRSIYDLEGAIASARQGWFGTARMVSGAIASVADLPLRRWREVEVHQGDLGLSELGCDGPESWSLNYVRHDLPGMTMQFKAHGPMGFNDLPSQVRTLGPAQRLGWLLGRVSIEGLPPAGLMG
;
A
#
# COMPACT_ATOMS: atom_id res chain seq x y z
N MET A 1 -23.61 8.05 10.55
CA MET A 1 -22.97 7.44 11.72
C MET A 1 -21.54 7.94 11.74
N GLY A 2 -21.16 8.79 12.70
CA GLY A 2 -19.82 9.35 12.78
C GLY A 2 -18.82 8.22 13.04
N ASN A 3 -17.80 8.13 12.18
CA ASN A 3 -16.66 7.26 12.39
C ASN A 3 -15.98 7.74 13.67
N THR A 4 -16.12 7.01 14.75
CA THR A 4 -15.46 7.34 16.03
C THR A 4 -13.95 7.10 15.80
N PHE A 5 -13.19 8.19 15.76
CA PHE A 5 -11.73 8.15 15.73
C PHE A 5 -11.24 7.40 16.98
N ASP A 6 -10.79 6.16 16.79
CA ASP A 6 -10.14 5.37 17.84
C ASP A 6 -8.63 5.57 17.76
N ALA A 7 -8.13 6.49 18.57
CA ALA A 7 -6.72 6.82 18.61
C ALA A 7 -5.81 5.59 18.89
N ALA A 8 -6.28 4.62 19.67
CA ALA A 8 -5.48 3.42 19.97
C ALA A 8 -5.36 2.50 18.75
N VAL A 9 -6.40 2.42 17.93
CA VAL A 9 -6.34 1.67 16.65
C VAL A 9 -5.42 2.38 15.68
N VAL A 10 -5.57 3.69 15.50
CA VAL A 10 -4.74 4.49 14.61
C VAL A 10 -3.27 4.42 15.02
N ASN A 11 -2.95 4.53 16.31
CA ASN A 11 -1.57 4.44 16.79
C ASN A 11 -0.93 3.09 16.43
N ARG A 12 -1.63 1.98 16.64
CA ARG A 12 -1.11 0.64 16.24
C ARG A 12 -0.84 0.54 14.74
N VAL A 13 -1.69 1.14 13.92
CA VAL A 13 -1.50 1.17 12.46
C VAL A 13 -0.28 2.01 12.10
N VAL A 14 -0.12 3.19 12.70
CA VAL A 14 1.03 4.08 12.47
C VAL A 14 2.34 3.41 12.90
N GLU A 15 2.35 2.73 14.05
CA GLU A 15 3.51 1.96 14.51
C GLU A 15 3.86 0.83 13.53
N GLY A 16 2.88 0.06 13.07
CA GLY A 16 3.08 -1.00 12.07
C GLY A 16 3.58 -0.45 10.74
N LEU A 17 3.01 0.65 10.27
CA LEU A 17 3.47 1.35 9.06
C LEU A 17 4.93 1.80 9.19
N ALA A 18 5.31 2.42 10.32
CA ALA A 18 6.68 2.86 10.54
C ALA A 18 7.67 1.68 10.53
N GLN A 19 7.30 0.53 11.11
CA GLN A 19 8.11 -0.70 11.02
C GLN A 19 8.30 -1.17 9.59
N SER A 20 7.23 -1.17 8.78
CA SER A 20 7.29 -1.56 7.36
C SER A 20 8.08 -0.58 6.51
N HIS A 21 8.01 0.72 6.79
CA HIS A 21 8.86 1.73 6.18
C HIS A 21 10.34 1.48 6.46
N GLN A 22 10.70 1.18 7.72
CA GLN A 22 12.08 0.86 8.09
C GLN A 22 12.56 -0.42 7.40
N LYS A 23 11.72 -1.48 7.38
CA LYS A 23 12.04 -2.71 6.66
C LYS A 23 12.31 -2.44 5.19
N LEU A 24 11.43 -1.71 4.50
CA LEU A 24 11.61 -1.35 3.09
C LEU A 24 12.94 -0.63 2.86
N LEU A 25 13.29 0.36 3.70
CA LEU A 25 14.55 1.09 3.56
C LEU A 25 15.78 0.20 3.75
N LEU A 26 15.74 -0.75 4.69
CA LEU A 26 16.82 -1.72 4.92
C LEU A 26 16.96 -2.68 3.74
N ASP A 27 15.86 -3.22 3.24
CA ASP A 27 15.88 -4.15 2.12
C ASP A 27 16.40 -3.48 0.83
N LEU A 28 16.15 -2.19 0.65
CA LEU A 28 16.64 -1.43 -0.51
C LEU A 28 18.11 -0.99 -0.41
N GLU A 29 18.83 -1.21 0.71
CA GLU A 29 20.24 -0.81 0.84
C GLU A 29 21.16 -1.49 -0.18
N ALA A 30 20.82 -2.72 -0.59
CA ALA A 30 21.58 -3.49 -1.58
C ALA A 30 21.00 -3.39 -3.01
N LEU A 31 20.04 -2.49 -3.27
CA LEU A 31 19.46 -2.30 -4.58
C LEU A 31 20.50 -1.81 -5.58
N THR A 32 20.57 -2.45 -6.76
CA THR A 32 21.48 -2.08 -7.86
C THR A 32 20.71 -1.53 -9.06
N ASP A 33 21.42 -0.84 -9.97
CA ASP A 33 20.82 -0.33 -11.22
C ASP A 33 20.33 -1.45 -12.14
N GLU A 34 20.94 -2.64 -12.07
CA GLU A 34 20.47 -3.81 -12.80
C GLU A 34 19.12 -4.29 -12.24
N MET A 35 18.99 -4.40 -10.91
CA MET A 35 17.75 -4.80 -10.25
C MET A 35 16.59 -3.85 -10.58
N VAL A 36 16.83 -2.54 -10.64
CA VAL A 36 15.81 -1.54 -11.00
C VAL A 36 15.17 -1.82 -12.35
N ARG A 37 15.93 -2.39 -13.29
CA ARG A 37 15.47 -2.68 -14.66
C ARG A 37 14.80 -4.05 -14.80
N LEU A 38 14.89 -4.91 -13.81
CA LEU A 38 14.26 -6.24 -13.85
C LEU A 38 12.73 -6.10 -13.91
N PRO A 39 12.04 -7.05 -14.56
CA PRO A 39 10.58 -7.17 -14.43
C PRO A 39 10.20 -7.35 -12.95
N SER A 40 9.16 -6.66 -12.51
CA SER A 40 8.52 -6.90 -11.21
C SER A 40 7.48 -8.02 -11.32
N LEU A 41 6.82 -8.37 -10.23
CA LEU A 41 5.68 -9.30 -10.26
C LEU A 41 4.41 -8.67 -10.85
N LEU A 42 4.41 -7.37 -11.14
CA LEU A 42 3.31 -6.67 -11.79
C LEU A 42 3.52 -6.65 -13.30
N GLU A 43 2.55 -7.16 -14.05
CA GLU A 43 2.60 -7.21 -15.51
C GLU A 43 2.88 -5.82 -16.11
N GLY A 44 3.88 -5.75 -17.00
CA GLY A 44 4.28 -4.53 -17.68
C GLY A 44 5.11 -3.56 -16.83
N TRP A 45 5.37 -3.85 -15.56
CA TRP A 45 6.16 -2.99 -14.68
C TRP A 45 7.53 -3.59 -14.35
N THR A 46 8.55 -2.71 -14.30
CA THR A 46 9.86 -3.05 -13.72
C THR A 46 9.86 -2.71 -12.22
N VAL A 47 10.90 -3.15 -11.53
CA VAL A 47 11.19 -2.73 -10.14
C VAL A 47 11.18 -1.21 -9.99
N GLY A 48 11.77 -0.48 -10.96
CA GLY A 48 11.75 0.98 -10.95
C GLY A 48 10.35 1.60 -11.00
N HIS A 49 9.41 1.02 -11.74
CA HIS A 49 8.00 1.46 -11.75
C HIS A 49 7.34 1.27 -10.39
N VAL A 50 7.58 0.12 -9.74
CA VAL A 50 7.04 -0.15 -8.39
C VAL A 50 7.60 0.83 -7.38
N LEU A 51 8.90 1.12 -7.40
CA LEU A 51 9.53 2.09 -6.49
C LEU A 51 9.03 3.51 -6.73
N ALA A 52 8.86 3.92 -7.99
CA ALA A 52 8.26 5.20 -8.35
C ALA A 52 6.82 5.30 -7.84
N HIS A 53 6.02 4.22 -7.97
CA HIS A 53 4.66 4.15 -7.43
C HIS A 53 4.65 4.28 -5.91
N ILE A 54 5.48 3.53 -5.18
CA ILE A 54 5.59 3.61 -3.71
C ILE A 54 5.89 5.04 -3.26
N THR A 55 6.82 5.71 -3.95
CA THR A 55 7.20 7.10 -3.67
C THR A 55 6.01 8.05 -3.86
N GLN A 56 5.39 8.01 -5.02
CA GLN A 56 4.29 8.92 -5.36
C GLN A 56 3.05 8.72 -4.49
N GLN A 57 2.76 7.48 -4.13
CA GLN A 57 1.65 7.18 -3.24
C GLN A 57 1.90 7.78 -1.83
N GLY A 58 3.13 7.69 -1.32
CA GLY A 58 3.51 8.36 -0.07
C GLY A 58 3.40 9.88 -0.15
N ASP A 59 3.92 10.48 -1.22
CA ASP A 59 3.83 11.92 -1.47
C ASP A 59 2.37 12.40 -1.58
N SER A 60 1.50 11.61 -2.21
CA SER A 60 0.07 11.91 -2.32
C SER A 60 -0.62 11.94 -0.95
N ILE A 61 -0.34 10.96 -0.08
CA ILE A 61 -0.90 10.91 1.28
C ILE A 61 -0.36 12.07 2.13
N ARG A 62 0.93 12.38 2.04
CA ARG A 62 1.50 13.56 2.70
C ARG A 62 0.75 14.84 2.34
N ARG A 63 0.49 15.07 1.04
CA ARG A 63 -0.28 16.23 0.57
C ARG A 63 -1.67 16.28 1.18
N ILE A 64 -2.34 15.13 1.27
CA ILE A 64 -3.66 15.03 1.86
C ILE A 64 -3.61 15.43 3.35
N PHE A 65 -2.64 14.93 4.14
CA PHE A 65 -2.50 15.30 5.54
C PHE A 65 -2.29 16.81 5.72
N LEU A 66 -1.41 17.41 4.90
CA LEU A 66 -1.15 18.86 4.96
C LEU A 66 -2.37 19.70 4.57
N ALA A 67 -3.12 19.30 3.55
CA ALA A 67 -4.33 19.97 3.13
C ALA A 67 -5.46 19.83 4.17
N ALA A 68 -5.62 18.63 4.72
CA ALA A 68 -6.62 18.38 5.76
C ALA A 68 -6.34 19.17 7.05
N GLU A 69 -5.08 19.41 7.40
CA GLU A 69 -4.71 20.29 8.52
C GLU A 69 -5.18 21.73 8.32
N GLN A 70 -5.33 22.16 7.05
CA GLN A 70 -5.89 23.47 6.65
C GLN A 70 -7.41 23.40 6.38
N GLY A 71 -8.08 22.29 6.72
CA GLY A 71 -9.51 22.10 6.46
C GLY A 71 -9.87 21.95 4.98
N GLN A 72 -8.89 21.63 4.12
CA GLN A 72 -9.10 21.47 2.68
C GLN A 72 -9.31 20.01 2.30
N ILE A 73 -10.18 19.79 1.33
CA ILE A 73 -10.40 18.46 0.69
C ILE A 73 -9.75 18.54 -0.69
N ILE A 74 -8.76 17.69 -0.92
CA ILE A 74 -8.04 17.61 -2.20
C ILE A 74 -8.18 16.23 -2.83
N ASP A 75 -7.88 16.16 -4.12
CA ASP A 75 -7.73 14.91 -4.85
C ASP A 75 -6.40 14.23 -4.50
N GLN A 76 -6.41 12.90 -4.44
CA GLN A 76 -5.22 12.11 -4.14
C GLN A 76 -4.07 12.44 -5.09
N TYR A 77 -4.35 12.57 -6.38
CA TYR A 77 -3.38 12.99 -7.39
C TYR A 77 -3.85 14.24 -8.10
N GLU A 78 -3.02 15.26 -8.19
CA GLU A 78 -3.23 16.42 -9.06
C GLU A 78 -3.23 15.94 -10.51
N GLY A 79 -4.15 16.41 -11.34
CA GLY A 79 -4.25 15.93 -12.72
C GLY A 79 -4.79 14.49 -12.87
N GLY A 80 -5.14 13.82 -11.76
CA GLY A 80 -5.79 12.52 -11.76
C GLY A 80 -4.90 11.35 -12.22
N MET A 81 -5.53 10.33 -12.82
CA MET A 81 -4.84 9.09 -13.19
C MET A 81 -3.79 9.28 -14.28
N SER A 82 -4.03 10.16 -15.26
CA SER A 82 -3.09 10.39 -16.37
C SER A 82 -1.77 10.96 -15.89
N GLU A 83 -1.81 11.94 -14.98
CA GLU A 83 -0.61 12.52 -14.41
C GLU A 83 0.14 11.53 -13.52
N ARG A 84 -0.60 10.74 -12.71
CA ARG A 84 -0.01 9.65 -11.92
C ARG A 84 0.77 8.68 -12.80
N VAL A 85 0.18 8.23 -13.92
CA VAL A 85 0.86 7.30 -14.85
C VAL A 85 2.10 7.96 -15.45
N ALA A 86 1.99 9.18 -15.99
CA ALA A 86 3.12 9.89 -16.59
C ALA A 86 4.27 10.09 -15.59
N ALA A 87 3.97 10.39 -14.35
CA ALA A 87 4.98 10.59 -13.31
C ALA A 87 5.65 9.28 -12.88
N ILE A 88 4.94 8.13 -12.83
CA ILE A 88 5.53 6.81 -12.61
C ILE A 88 6.48 6.47 -13.77
N GLU A 89 6.01 6.55 -15.01
CA GLU A 89 6.82 6.30 -16.21
C GLU A 89 8.08 7.16 -16.25
N GLY A 90 7.95 8.46 -15.96
CA GLY A 90 9.07 9.39 -15.94
C GLY A 90 10.11 9.11 -14.86
N ALA A 91 9.71 8.51 -13.74
CA ALA A 91 10.61 8.18 -12.64
C ALA A 91 11.19 6.75 -12.74
N ALA A 92 10.54 5.83 -13.45
CA ALA A 92 10.89 4.40 -13.46
C ALA A 92 12.32 4.11 -13.93
N LEU A 93 12.89 4.99 -14.77
CA LEU A 93 14.24 4.82 -15.33
C LEU A 93 15.37 5.41 -14.48
N ARG A 94 15.06 5.97 -13.31
CA ARG A 94 16.06 6.50 -12.37
C ARG A 94 17.01 5.41 -11.91
N SER A 95 18.20 5.82 -11.45
CA SER A 95 19.17 4.91 -10.83
C SER A 95 18.67 4.35 -9.49
N ALA A 96 19.23 3.23 -9.05
CA ALA A 96 18.93 2.65 -7.73
C ALA A 96 19.13 3.68 -6.61
N LYS A 97 20.24 4.43 -6.67
CA LYS A 97 20.54 5.49 -5.70
C LYS A 97 19.46 6.56 -5.63
N GLU A 98 18.94 7.00 -6.79
CA GLU A 98 17.88 8.00 -6.86
C GLU A 98 16.55 7.42 -6.32
N HIS A 99 16.19 6.19 -6.69
CA HIS A 99 14.99 5.53 -6.14
C HIS A 99 15.05 5.40 -4.61
N VAL A 100 16.18 4.93 -4.07
CA VAL A 100 16.36 4.81 -2.60
C VAL A 100 16.26 6.17 -1.92
N ALA A 101 16.84 7.22 -2.50
CA ALA A 101 16.76 8.58 -1.97
C ALA A 101 15.32 9.11 -1.99
N ASP A 102 14.58 8.88 -3.10
CA ASP A 102 13.19 9.32 -3.25
C ASP A 102 12.25 8.59 -2.29
N VAL A 103 12.37 7.27 -2.17
CA VAL A 103 11.59 6.45 -1.22
C VAL A 103 11.86 6.94 0.21
N ARG A 104 13.13 7.12 0.58
CA ARG A 104 13.53 7.59 1.92
C ARG A 104 12.96 8.97 2.23
N ARG A 105 13.09 9.92 1.30
CA ARG A 105 12.53 11.27 1.43
C ARG A 105 11.01 11.19 1.62
N SER A 106 10.30 10.46 0.75
CA SER A 106 8.85 10.33 0.79
C SER A 106 8.36 9.73 2.12
N ILE A 107 9.07 8.72 2.64
CA ILE A 107 8.77 8.11 3.94
C ILE A 107 8.88 9.14 5.07
N TYR A 108 10.04 9.79 5.21
CA TYR A 108 10.26 10.73 6.31
C TYR A 108 9.36 11.95 6.25
N ASP A 109 9.10 12.47 5.04
CA ASP A 109 8.18 13.57 4.83
C ASP A 109 6.74 13.21 5.23
N LEU A 110 6.29 11.99 4.88
CA LEU A 110 4.97 11.49 5.26
C LEU A 110 4.87 11.25 6.78
N GLU A 111 5.85 10.59 7.37
CA GLU A 111 5.88 10.34 8.82
C GLU A 111 5.87 11.66 9.61
N GLY A 112 6.61 12.66 9.14
CA GLY A 112 6.59 14.01 9.70
C GLY A 112 5.21 14.67 9.62
N ALA A 113 4.51 14.52 8.47
CA ALA A 113 3.15 15.04 8.30
C ALA A 113 2.14 14.33 9.23
N ILE A 114 2.23 12.99 9.34
CA ILE A 114 1.40 12.19 10.24
C ILE A 114 1.63 12.60 11.71
N ALA A 115 2.89 12.70 12.13
CA ALA A 115 3.25 13.04 13.50
C ALA A 115 2.84 14.46 13.91
N SER A 116 2.85 15.40 12.97
CA SER A 116 2.47 16.80 13.21
C SER A 116 0.98 17.07 13.11
N ALA A 117 0.20 16.18 12.48
CA ALA A 117 -1.22 16.36 12.24
C ALA A 117 -2.02 16.49 13.56
N ARG A 118 -2.98 17.40 13.57
CA ARG A 118 -3.92 17.65 14.68
C ARG A 118 -5.36 17.58 14.15
N GLN A 119 -5.82 18.63 13.51
CA GLN A 119 -7.16 18.71 12.91
C GLN A 119 -7.25 17.86 11.65
N GLY A 120 -6.15 17.67 10.95
CA GLY A 120 -6.06 16.85 9.74
C GLY A 120 -6.59 15.43 9.91
N TRP A 121 -6.44 14.82 11.09
CA TRP A 121 -6.98 13.50 11.39
C TRP A 121 -8.49 13.36 11.19
N PHE A 122 -9.23 14.44 11.32
CA PHE A 122 -10.69 14.47 11.16
C PHE A 122 -11.13 14.87 9.75
N GLY A 123 -10.17 15.10 8.86
CA GLY A 123 -10.39 15.47 7.47
C GLY A 123 -10.81 14.29 6.58
N THR A 124 -11.10 14.64 5.34
CA THR A 124 -11.39 13.69 4.26
C THR A 124 -10.62 14.06 3.00
N ALA A 125 -10.44 13.10 2.09
CA ALA A 125 -9.83 13.30 0.78
C ALA A 125 -10.61 12.56 -0.29
N ARG A 126 -10.50 13.02 -1.54
CA ARG A 126 -11.04 12.32 -2.70
C ARG A 126 -9.97 11.40 -3.27
N MET A 127 -10.21 10.10 -3.18
CA MET A 127 -9.31 9.08 -3.70
C MET A 127 -9.39 9.01 -5.23
N VAL A 128 -8.37 8.42 -5.85
CA VAL A 128 -8.30 8.26 -7.31
C VAL A 128 -9.50 7.48 -7.89
N SER A 129 -10.12 6.63 -7.11
CA SER A 129 -11.38 5.95 -7.46
C SER A 129 -12.62 6.85 -7.44
N GLY A 130 -12.50 8.11 -7.03
CA GLY A 130 -13.60 9.04 -6.78
C GLY A 130 -14.26 8.90 -5.40
N ALA A 131 -13.91 7.86 -4.63
CA ALA A 131 -14.45 7.67 -3.28
C ALA A 131 -13.90 8.71 -2.31
N ILE A 132 -14.73 9.14 -1.35
CA ILE A 132 -14.29 9.96 -0.22
C ILE A 132 -13.77 9.03 0.87
N ALA A 133 -12.53 9.24 1.29
CA ALA A 133 -11.89 8.50 2.38
C ALA A 133 -11.63 9.42 3.58
N SER A 134 -11.72 8.88 4.79
CA SER A 134 -11.23 9.54 6.00
C SER A 134 -9.70 9.60 5.99
N VAL A 135 -9.13 10.72 6.41
CA VAL A 135 -7.67 10.85 6.57
C VAL A 135 -7.15 9.84 7.62
N ALA A 136 -7.95 9.52 8.63
CA ALA A 136 -7.61 8.52 9.64
C ALA A 136 -7.43 7.09 9.08
N ASP A 137 -7.99 6.79 7.90
CA ASP A 137 -7.84 5.49 7.24
C ASP A 137 -6.60 5.40 6.34
N LEU A 138 -5.96 6.54 6.03
CA LEU A 138 -4.84 6.60 5.09
C LEU A 138 -3.58 5.88 5.59
N PRO A 139 -3.22 5.88 6.88
CA PRO A 139 -2.07 5.10 7.36
C PRO A 139 -2.22 3.60 7.10
N LEU A 140 -3.43 3.02 7.27
CA LEU A 140 -3.66 1.60 6.94
C LEU A 140 -3.55 1.33 5.44
N ARG A 141 -4.10 2.23 4.61
CA ARG A 141 -3.95 2.15 3.15
C ARG A 141 -2.48 2.21 2.75
N ARG A 142 -1.72 3.14 3.35
CA ARG A 142 -0.28 3.25 3.12
C ARG A 142 0.48 2.00 3.56
N TRP A 143 0.13 1.44 4.72
CA TRP A 143 0.75 0.20 5.21
C TRP A 143 0.57 -0.94 4.22
N ARG A 144 -0.65 -1.12 3.72
CA ARG A 144 -0.95 -2.12 2.67
C ARG A 144 -0.12 -1.85 1.40
N GLU A 145 -0.08 -0.63 0.91
CA GLU A 145 0.69 -0.25 -0.29
C GLU A 145 2.18 -0.59 -0.13
N VAL A 146 2.77 -0.30 1.03
CA VAL A 146 4.19 -0.59 1.29
C VAL A 146 4.45 -2.09 1.29
N GLU A 147 3.70 -2.85 2.09
CA GLU A 147 3.92 -4.30 2.23
C GLU A 147 3.65 -5.05 0.92
N VAL A 148 2.53 -4.75 0.26
CA VAL A 148 2.15 -5.44 -0.98
C VAL A 148 3.15 -5.13 -2.08
N HIS A 149 3.45 -3.85 -2.30
CA HIS A 149 4.34 -3.47 -3.39
C HIS A 149 5.82 -3.75 -3.10
N GLN A 150 6.24 -3.85 -1.83
CA GLN A 150 7.54 -4.41 -1.50
C GLN A 150 7.64 -5.87 -1.96
N GLY A 151 6.61 -6.69 -1.72
CA GLY A 151 6.53 -8.06 -2.26
C GLY A 151 6.48 -8.09 -3.78
N ASP A 152 5.79 -7.12 -4.42
CA ASP A 152 5.67 -7.02 -5.88
C ASP A 152 7.01 -6.69 -6.59
N LEU A 153 8.06 -6.26 -5.85
CA LEU A 153 9.40 -6.07 -6.43
C LEU A 153 9.94 -7.37 -7.06
N GLY A 154 9.60 -8.55 -6.52
CA GLY A 154 10.05 -9.84 -7.04
C GLY A 154 11.56 -10.05 -6.87
N LEU A 155 12.17 -9.42 -5.87
CA LEU A 155 13.61 -9.47 -5.60
C LEU A 155 13.89 -10.40 -4.41
N SER A 156 13.94 -11.71 -4.65
CA SER A 156 14.18 -12.74 -3.62
C SER A 156 15.50 -12.50 -2.88
N GLU A 157 16.51 -11.99 -3.57
CA GLU A 157 17.84 -11.65 -3.02
C GLU A 157 17.77 -10.57 -1.93
N LEU A 158 16.77 -9.70 -2.00
CA LEU A 158 16.50 -8.65 -1.02
C LEU A 158 15.38 -9.05 -0.01
N GLY A 159 14.87 -10.29 -0.10
CA GLY A 159 13.74 -10.71 0.71
C GLY A 159 12.42 -10.00 0.36
N CYS A 160 12.28 -9.53 -0.89
CA CYS A 160 11.14 -8.77 -1.41
C CYS A 160 10.47 -9.57 -2.54
N ASP A 161 9.87 -10.72 -2.22
CA ASP A 161 9.33 -11.65 -3.22
C ASP A 161 7.98 -12.22 -2.77
N GLY A 162 6.91 -11.61 -3.24
CA GLY A 162 5.54 -12.05 -3.01
C GLY A 162 5.06 -11.97 -1.56
N PRO A 163 3.91 -12.62 -1.26
CA PRO A 163 3.26 -12.50 0.05
C PRO A 163 4.05 -13.05 1.23
N GLU A 164 4.99 -13.99 1.00
CA GLU A 164 5.81 -14.55 2.08
C GLU A 164 6.86 -13.54 2.61
N SER A 165 7.13 -12.48 1.87
CA SER A 165 8.00 -11.38 2.29
C SER A 165 7.31 -10.35 3.20
N TRP A 166 5.96 -10.37 3.27
CA TRP A 166 5.18 -9.42 4.08
C TRP A 166 5.41 -9.64 5.58
N SER A 167 5.43 -8.54 6.32
CA SER A 167 5.60 -8.63 7.77
C SER A 167 4.42 -9.36 8.41
N LEU A 168 4.73 -10.22 9.39
CA LEU A 168 3.71 -10.97 10.12
C LEU A 168 2.72 -10.05 10.84
N ASN A 169 3.20 -8.87 11.28
CA ASN A 169 2.36 -7.86 11.92
C ASN A 169 1.32 -7.30 10.95
N TYR A 170 1.71 -6.96 9.73
CA TYR A 170 0.80 -6.53 8.67
C TYR A 170 -0.23 -7.61 8.34
N VAL A 171 0.24 -8.84 8.07
CA VAL A 171 -0.66 -9.95 7.71
C VAL A 171 -1.71 -10.20 8.80
N ARG A 172 -1.31 -10.18 10.08
CA ARG A 172 -2.24 -10.35 11.20
C ARG A 172 -3.25 -9.21 11.32
N HIS A 173 -2.83 -8.00 10.96
CA HIS A 173 -3.69 -6.82 11.03
C HIS A 173 -4.71 -6.77 9.89
N ASP A 174 -4.28 -7.03 8.65
CA ASP A 174 -5.10 -6.79 7.46
C ASP A 174 -5.98 -7.98 7.05
N LEU A 175 -5.52 -9.22 7.29
CA LEU A 175 -6.23 -10.45 6.90
C LEU A 175 -7.68 -10.52 7.43
N PRO A 176 -7.99 -10.18 8.70
CA PRO A 176 -9.37 -10.21 9.19
C PRO A 176 -10.28 -9.25 8.44
N GLY A 177 -9.82 -8.01 8.19
CA GLY A 177 -10.56 -6.99 7.46
C GLY A 177 -10.84 -7.40 6.02
N MET A 178 -9.83 -7.88 5.30
CA MET A 178 -9.97 -8.35 3.93
C MET A 178 -10.88 -9.58 3.83
N THR A 179 -10.79 -10.49 4.80
CA THR A 179 -11.71 -11.65 4.88
C THR A 179 -13.15 -11.20 5.08
N MET A 180 -13.39 -10.22 5.96
CA MET A 180 -14.74 -9.66 6.19
C MET A 180 -15.25 -8.96 4.94
N GLN A 181 -14.41 -8.19 4.25
CA GLN A 181 -14.78 -7.54 3.00
C GLN A 181 -15.17 -8.55 1.93
N PHE A 182 -14.39 -9.62 1.75
CA PHE A 182 -14.72 -10.71 0.81
C PHE A 182 -16.09 -11.33 1.13
N LYS A 183 -16.34 -11.65 2.40
CA LYS A 183 -17.63 -12.20 2.82
C LYS A 183 -18.79 -11.27 2.51
N ALA A 184 -18.62 -9.97 2.73
CA ALA A 184 -19.65 -8.95 2.47
C ALA A 184 -19.97 -8.75 0.98
N HIS A 185 -19.08 -9.10 0.05
CA HIS A 185 -19.30 -8.99 -1.39
C HIS A 185 -20.11 -10.15 -1.98
N GLY A 186 -20.37 -11.21 -1.22
CA GLY A 186 -21.18 -12.33 -1.68
C GLY A 186 -22.67 -12.03 -1.76
N PRO A 187 -23.45 -12.87 -2.46
CA PRO A 187 -24.90 -12.79 -2.46
C PRO A 187 -25.44 -12.75 -1.02
N MET A 188 -26.32 -11.79 -0.72
CA MET A 188 -26.87 -11.55 0.63
C MET A 188 -25.83 -11.20 1.71
N GLY A 189 -24.62 -10.77 1.33
CA GLY A 189 -23.57 -10.40 2.29
C GLY A 189 -22.89 -11.59 3.01
N PHE A 190 -23.05 -12.80 2.49
CA PHE A 190 -22.52 -14.03 3.08
C PHE A 190 -21.79 -14.86 2.02
N ASN A 191 -20.52 -14.52 1.78
CA ASN A 191 -19.65 -15.31 0.93
C ASN A 191 -18.59 -16.00 1.82
N ASP A 192 -18.56 -17.33 1.83
CA ASP A 192 -17.52 -18.04 2.56
C ASP A 192 -16.24 -18.12 1.73
N LEU A 193 -15.08 -18.09 2.42
CA LEU A 193 -13.81 -18.37 1.76
C LEU A 193 -13.83 -19.78 1.16
N PRO A 194 -13.42 -19.95 -0.09
CA PRO A 194 -13.24 -21.26 -0.72
C PRO A 194 -12.39 -22.20 0.15
N SER A 195 -12.67 -23.50 0.11
CA SER A 195 -11.93 -24.48 0.91
C SER A 195 -10.42 -24.44 0.65
N GLN A 196 -10.03 -24.30 -0.62
CA GLN A 196 -8.63 -24.20 -1.03
C GLN A 196 -7.94 -22.98 -0.38
N VAL A 197 -8.63 -21.84 -0.29
CA VAL A 197 -8.11 -20.62 0.35
C VAL A 197 -7.97 -20.80 1.87
N ARG A 198 -8.93 -21.49 2.50
CA ARG A 198 -8.90 -21.73 3.95
C ARG A 198 -7.72 -22.59 4.40
N THR A 199 -7.19 -23.46 3.52
CA THR A 199 -6.03 -24.30 3.83
C THR A 199 -4.69 -23.58 3.67
N LEU A 200 -4.66 -22.42 3.02
CA LEU A 200 -3.44 -21.63 2.87
C LEU A 200 -2.95 -21.05 4.20
N GLY A 201 -1.66 -20.82 4.29
CA GLY A 201 -1.05 -19.99 5.34
C GLY A 201 -1.60 -18.55 5.32
N PRO A 202 -1.46 -17.80 6.43
CA PRO A 202 -2.04 -16.45 6.53
C PRO A 202 -1.60 -15.49 5.43
N ALA A 203 -0.30 -15.45 5.10
CA ALA A 203 0.24 -14.58 4.05
C ALA A 203 -0.31 -14.93 2.66
N GLN A 204 -0.31 -16.22 2.31
CA GLN A 204 -0.85 -16.71 1.04
C GLN A 204 -2.36 -16.46 0.94
N ARG A 205 -3.10 -16.61 2.05
CA ARG A 205 -4.54 -16.31 2.10
C ARG A 205 -4.81 -14.83 1.85
N LEU A 206 -4.05 -13.96 2.52
CA LEU A 206 -4.12 -12.53 2.27
C LEU A 206 -3.71 -12.20 0.84
N GLY A 207 -2.67 -12.87 0.32
CA GLY A 207 -2.22 -12.75 -1.06
C GLY A 207 -3.31 -13.07 -2.08
N TRP A 208 -4.09 -14.14 -1.86
CA TRP A 208 -5.23 -14.44 -2.72
C TRP A 208 -6.32 -13.36 -2.63
N LEU A 209 -6.63 -12.87 -1.44
CA LEU A 209 -7.61 -11.78 -1.25
C LEU A 209 -7.17 -10.48 -1.95
N LEU A 210 -5.87 -10.21 -1.99
CA LEU A 210 -5.28 -9.03 -2.63
C LEU A 210 -4.85 -9.25 -4.10
N GLY A 211 -5.17 -10.41 -4.68
CA GLY A 211 -4.88 -10.72 -6.09
C GLY A 211 -3.39 -10.99 -6.38
N ARG A 212 -2.60 -11.35 -5.37
CA ARG A 212 -1.16 -11.69 -5.50
C ARG A 212 -0.87 -13.19 -5.50
N VAL A 213 -1.90 -14.01 -5.27
CA VAL A 213 -1.82 -15.47 -5.32
C VAL A 213 -2.95 -15.97 -6.20
N SER A 214 -2.60 -16.79 -7.19
CA SER A 214 -3.56 -17.51 -8.04
C SER A 214 -3.67 -18.95 -7.57
N ILE A 215 -4.88 -19.47 -7.59
CA ILE A 215 -5.18 -20.88 -7.28
C ILE A 215 -5.85 -21.48 -8.50
N GLU A 216 -5.31 -22.59 -9.02
CA GLU A 216 -5.86 -23.25 -10.18
C GLU A 216 -7.34 -23.62 -9.97
N GLY A 217 -8.16 -23.32 -10.96
CA GLY A 217 -9.61 -23.58 -10.91
C GLY A 217 -10.41 -22.64 -9.99
N LEU A 218 -9.79 -21.61 -9.40
CA LEU A 218 -10.46 -20.64 -8.56
C LEU A 218 -10.37 -19.22 -9.15
N PRO A 219 -11.48 -18.50 -9.30
CA PRO A 219 -11.44 -17.11 -9.73
C PRO A 219 -10.74 -16.23 -8.67
N PRO A 220 -10.18 -15.07 -9.07
CA PRO A 220 -9.62 -14.11 -8.11
C PRO A 220 -10.69 -13.61 -7.14
N ALA A 221 -10.26 -13.15 -5.96
CA ALA A 221 -11.17 -12.65 -4.93
C ALA A 221 -11.99 -11.41 -5.35
N GLY A 222 -11.49 -10.64 -6.34
CA GLY A 222 -12.19 -9.47 -6.89
C GLY A 222 -12.29 -8.28 -5.94
N LEU A 223 -11.43 -8.21 -4.93
CA LEU A 223 -11.41 -7.11 -3.96
C LEU A 223 -10.51 -5.95 -4.38
N MET A 224 -9.53 -6.24 -5.23
CA MET A 224 -8.60 -5.26 -5.79
C MET A 224 -8.84 -5.24 -7.29
N GLY A 225 -9.32 -4.13 -7.82
CA GLY A 225 -9.53 -3.88 -9.23
C GLY A 225 -8.55 -2.84 -9.74
#